data_fe019196ab2a2aded1c49ecb788a6f1d
#
_entry.id   fe019196ab2a2aded1c49ecb788a6f1d
#
_cell.length_a   1.000
_cell.length_b   1.000
_cell.length_c   1.000
_cell.angle_alpha   90.00
_cell.angle_beta   90.00
_cell.angle_gamma   90.00
#
_symmetry.space_group_name_H-M   'P 1'
#
loop_
_entity.id
_entity.type
_entity.pdbx_description
1 polymer ?
#
loop_
_entity_poly.entity_id
_entity_poly.type
_entity_poly.pdbx_seq_one_letter_code
_entity_poly.pdbx_strand_id
1 'polypeptide(L)'
;VQSLVGSEMCIRDRLKEADVYFFDEPSSYLDIYERMRMVGVVRGLAEKGKRVLVVEHDLAILDVLCDSIHVIYGERSAYGIFTPPRSTRTAINAYLDGFLPEENVRIRDKPIQFLRGRNRGEEVGTPILKWGDIEKTLGDFSLTTGKGEVKSAEVVGVVGPNATGKTTLVKIIAGEIDPDEGWCTMDAKVSYKPQHVRANFEGTVQEWLDTEIGGKWRSGEFHTQVTRALQVDKMVDLHATKLSGGELQAVSIAICLGKEADLYLFDEPSAHLDANARMEAAKAIRRTMESNEKAAMVIDHDTYFLDIVSDSVLVFQGEGGDHGKAIGPLSLRKGMNLFLSDADVTFRRDIESHRPRINKPSSRKDREQKSSGEYFYSD
;
A
#
# COMPACT_ATOMS: atom_id res chain seq x y z
N VAL A 1 -8.59 19.63 -1.17
CA VAL A 1 -7.20 19.18 -1.17
C VAL A 1 -6.77 19.10 -2.62
N GLN A 2 -6.08 20.13 -3.11
CA GLN A 2 -5.48 20.10 -4.44
C GLN A 2 -4.25 19.21 -4.38
N SER A 3 -4.13 18.28 -5.32
CA SER A 3 -2.94 17.44 -5.51
C SER A 3 -1.67 18.30 -5.51
N LEU A 4 -0.75 17.98 -4.62
CA LEU A 4 0.61 18.56 -4.59
C LEU A 4 1.48 17.91 -5.68
N VAL A 5 1.00 17.91 -6.91
CA VAL A 5 1.79 17.49 -8.08
C VAL A 5 2.59 18.70 -8.54
N GLY A 6 3.90 18.67 -8.32
CA GLY A 6 4.80 19.69 -8.80
C GLY A 6 6.12 19.68 -8.03
N SER A 7 7.22 19.94 -8.73
CA SER A 7 8.61 19.95 -8.29
C SER A 7 8.82 20.46 -6.84
N GLU A 8 9.97 20.14 -6.22
CA GLU A 8 10.40 20.65 -4.89
C GLU A 8 10.16 22.16 -4.70
N MET A 9 10.23 22.92 -5.77
CA MET A 9 9.95 24.35 -5.83
C MET A 9 8.49 24.66 -5.48
N CYS A 10 7.53 23.86 -5.94
CA CYS A 10 6.11 24.10 -5.68
C CYS A 10 5.68 23.83 -4.22
N ILE A 11 6.26 22.85 -3.55
CA ILE A 11 5.96 22.59 -2.13
C ILE A 11 6.57 23.71 -1.27
N ARG A 12 7.81 24.06 -1.55
CA ARG A 12 8.54 25.09 -0.80
C ARG A 12 7.91 26.50 -0.96
N ASP A 13 7.46 26.86 -2.17
CA ASP A 13 6.87 28.17 -2.47
C ASP A 13 5.43 28.33 -1.91
N ARG A 14 4.75 27.22 -1.60
CA ARG A 14 3.41 27.23 -1.00
C ARG A 14 3.42 27.22 0.53
N LEU A 15 4.56 26.89 1.16
CA LEU A 15 4.70 26.95 2.60
C LEU A 15 4.83 28.42 3.04
N LYS A 16 3.82 28.90 3.78
CA LYS A 16 3.90 30.21 4.45
C LYS A 16 5.04 30.19 5.46
N GLU A 17 5.74 31.29 5.61
CA GLU A 17 6.76 31.41 6.63
C GLU A 17 6.14 31.32 8.03
N ALA A 18 6.63 30.38 8.83
CA ALA A 18 6.17 30.13 10.19
C ALA A 18 7.32 29.60 11.06
N ASP A 19 7.13 29.62 12.38
CA ASP A 19 8.09 29.06 13.33
C ASP A 19 7.77 27.60 13.66
N VAL A 20 6.50 27.22 13.52
CA VAL A 20 5.98 25.86 13.78
C VAL A 20 5.14 25.43 12.58
N TYR A 21 5.40 24.20 12.11
CA TYR A 21 4.67 23.57 11.02
C TYR A 21 4.00 22.29 11.52
N PHE A 22 2.75 22.08 11.13
CA PHE A 22 1.99 20.86 11.36
C PHE A 22 1.63 20.23 10.02
N PHE A 23 1.99 18.98 9.84
CA PHE A 23 1.63 18.17 8.68
C PHE A 23 0.79 16.99 9.13
N ASP A 24 -0.33 16.76 8.46
CA ASP A 24 -1.23 15.65 8.72
C ASP A 24 -1.23 14.72 7.49
N GLU A 25 -0.72 13.51 7.66
CA GLU A 25 -0.53 12.49 6.64
C GLU A 25 0.05 13.01 5.30
N PRO A 26 1.19 13.70 5.32
CA PRO A 26 1.72 14.33 4.12
C PRO A 26 2.21 13.35 3.06
N SER A 27 2.42 12.08 3.40
CA SER A 27 2.83 11.03 2.47
C SER A 27 1.66 10.32 1.77
N SER A 28 0.42 10.59 2.18
CA SER A 28 -0.77 9.96 1.60
C SER A 28 -0.87 10.23 0.10
N TYR A 29 -1.13 9.18 -0.68
CA TYR A 29 -1.23 9.21 -2.16
C TYR A 29 0.05 9.59 -2.92
N LEU A 30 1.17 9.79 -2.23
CA LEU A 30 2.44 10.07 -2.87
C LEU A 30 3.14 8.75 -3.22
N ASP A 31 3.73 8.68 -4.40
CA ASP A 31 4.66 7.60 -4.74
C ASP A 31 6.00 7.76 -4.01
N ILE A 32 6.88 6.78 -4.12
CA ILE A 32 8.16 6.77 -3.38
C ILE A 32 9.05 7.99 -3.72
N TYR A 33 9.00 8.47 -4.97
CA TYR A 33 9.79 9.62 -5.41
C TYR A 33 9.29 10.90 -4.74
N GLU A 34 7.97 11.10 -4.76
CA GLU A 34 7.32 12.26 -4.14
C GLU A 34 7.44 12.21 -2.62
N ARG A 35 7.33 11.02 -2.00
CA ARG A 35 7.56 10.81 -0.56
C ARG A 35 8.97 11.22 -0.15
N MET A 36 9.99 10.82 -0.89
CA MET A 36 11.38 11.19 -0.58
C MET A 36 11.64 12.68 -0.78
N ARG A 37 11.02 13.30 -1.79
CA ARG A 37 11.04 14.76 -1.97
C ARG A 37 10.38 15.49 -0.80
N MET A 38 9.20 15.03 -0.38
CA MET A 38 8.49 15.55 0.79
C MET A 38 9.34 15.44 2.06
N VAL A 39 9.98 14.28 2.29
CA VAL A 39 10.93 14.09 3.40
C VAL A 39 12.05 15.13 3.35
N GLY A 40 12.66 15.36 2.18
CA GLY A 40 13.70 16.38 1.97
C GLY A 40 13.23 17.78 2.34
N VAL A 41 12.03 18.18 1.92
CA VAL A 41 11.45 19.49 2.25
C VAL A 41 11.21 19.64 3.75
N VAL A 42 10.58 18.66 4.38
CA VAL A 42 10.25 18.68 5.81
C VAL A 42 11.51 18.67 6.69
N ARG A 43 12.50 17.85 6.35
CA ARG A 43 13.81 17.84 7.03
C ARG A 43 14.53 19.18 6.87
N GLY A 44 14.50 19.78 5.67
CA GLY A 44 15.09 21.08 5.40
C GLY A 44 14.47 22.22 6.23
N LEU A 45 13.20 22.14 6.64
CA LEU A 45 12.59 23.08 7.60
C LEU A 45 13.21 22.91 8.99
N ALA A 46 13.34 21.67 9.46
CA ALA A 46 13.94 21.37 10.76
C ALA A 46 15.42 21.82 10.84
N GLU A 47 16.20 21.61 9.77
CA GLU A 47 17.59 22.05 9.65
C GLU A 47 17.73 23.59 9.70
N LYS A 48 16.70 24.33 9.27
CA LYS A 48 16.62 25.79 9.41
C LYS A 48 16.16 26.25 10.80
N GLY A 49 16.06 25.34 11.77
CA GLY A 49 15.66 25.63 13.14
C GLY A 49 14.15 25.79 13.35
N LYS A 50 13.33 25.43 12.36
CA LYS A 50 11.88 25.45 12.51
C LYS A 50 11.42 24.20 13.29
N ARG A 51 10.33 24.32 14.03
CA ARG A 51 9.70 23.21 14.73
C ARG A 51 8.68 22.54 13.81
N VAL A 52 8.80 21.23 13.65
CA VAL A 52 7.93 20.47 12.74
C VAL A 52 7.31 19.31 13.49
N LEU A 53 5.99 19.22 13.44
CA LEU A 53 5.21 18.07 13.90
C LEU A 53 4.54 17.42 12.69
N VAL A 54 4.66 16.09 12.61
CA VAL A 54 4.08 15.32 11.52
C VAL A 54 3.26 14.19 12.10
N VAL A 55 2.01 14.07 11.69
CA VAL A 55 1.17 12.88 11.91
C VAL A 55 1.33 11.97 10.70
N GLU A 56 1.71 10.72 10.92
CA GLU A 56 2.01 9.80 9.83
C GLU A 56 1.76 8.35 10.25
N HIS A 57 1.24 7.55 9.34
CA HIS A 57 0.99 6.12 9.52
C HIS A 57 2.02 5.23 8.80
N ASP A 58 2.79 5.78 7.86
CA ASP A 58 3.84 5.06 7.16
C ASP A 58 5.11 4.98 8.02
N LEU A 59 5.34 3.79 8.58
CA LEU A 59 6.49 3.52 9.46
C LEU A 59 7.84 3.65 8.73
N ALA A 60 7.88 3.43 7.40
CA ALA A 60 9.10 3.56 6.62
C ALA A 60 9.47 5.04 6.46
N ILE A 61 8.48 5.89 6.23
CA ILE A 61 8.66 7.33 6.14
C ILE A 61 9.05 7.90 7.50
N LEU A 62 8.41 7.47 8.59
CA LEU A 62 8.77 7.89 9.95
C LEU A 62 10.24 7.61 10.29
N ASP A 63 10.82 6.50 9.80
CA ASP A 63 12.22 6.15 10.03
C ASP A 63 13.22 7.18 9.46
N VAL A 64 12.90 7.82 8.36
CA VAL A 64 13.78 8.81 7.69
C VAL A 64 13.40 10.23 8.02
N LEU A 65 12.12 10.47 8.34
CA LEU A 65 11.56 11.79 8.57
C LEU A 65 11.82 12.30 9.99
N CYS A 66 11.61 11.44 11.02
CA CYS A 66 11.53 11.88 12.41
C CYS A 66 12.81 11.61 13.21
N ASP A 67 13.11 12.49 14.14
CA ASP A 67 14.17 12.31 15.15
C ASP A 67 13.59 11.66 16.42
N SER A 68 12.34 12.00 16.77
CA SER A 68 11.61 11.43 17.89
C SER A 68 10.13 11.21 17.51
N ILE A 69 9.49 10.25 18.17
CA ILE A 69 8.09 9.89 17.94
C ILE A 69 7.35 9.87 19.28
N HIS A 70 6.13 10.44 19.26
CA HIS A 70 5.10 10.23 20.24
C HIS A 70 4.15 9.16 19.74
N VAL A 71 3.92 8.10 20.49
CA VAL A 71 2.87 7.14 20.17
C VAL A 71 1.56 7.64 20.78
N ILE A 72 0.51 7.65 19.96
CA ILE A 72 -0.85 7.99 20.43
C ILE A 72 -1.61 6.68 20.60
N TYR A 73 -2.22 6.49 21.75
CA TYR A 73 -3.05 5.31 22.02
C TYR A 73 -4.32 5.71 22.78
N GLY A 74 -5.34 4.88 22.73
CA GLY A 74 -6.62 5.14 23.38
C GLY A 74 -7.77 4.40 22.70
N GLU A 75 -9.00 4.78 23.05
CA GLU A 75 -10.22 4.26 22.46
C GLU A 75 -10.88 5.30 21.55
N ARG A 76 -11.30 4.85 20.38
CA ARG A 76 -11.98 5.72 19.40
C ARG A 76 -13.18 6.42 20.05
N SER A 77 -13.31 7.72 19.82
CA SER A 77 -14.36 8.58 20.34
C SER A 77 -14.45 8.69 21.85
N ALA A 78 -13.51 8.12 22.59
CA ALA A 78 -13.49 8.17 24.07
C ALA A 78 -12.29 8.97 24.60
N TYR A 79 -11.05 8.56 24.32
CA TYR A 79 -9.85 9.27 24.78
C TYR A 79 -8.64 8.93 23.92
N GLY A 80 -7.66 9.86 23.88
CA GLY A 80 -6.35 9.65 23.30
C GLY A 80 -5.25 10.13 24.23
N ILE A 81 -4.22 9.32 24.41
CA ILE A 81 -3.07 9.61 25.27
C ILE A 81 -1.81 9.68 24.42
N PHE A 82 -1.00 10.71 24.61
CA PHE A 82 0.31 10.87 24.00
C PHE A 82 1.38 10.32 24.94
N THR A 83 2.25 9.45 24.41
CA THR A 83 3.44 9.06 25.16
C THR A 83 4.46 10.19 25.20
N PRO A 84 5.42 10.20 26.15
CA PRO A 84 6.63 11.00 26.03
C PRO A 84 7.38 10.72 24.71
N PRO A 85 8.19 11.68 24.20
CA PRO A 85 8.96 11.48 22.98
C PRO A 85 10.02 10.40 23.17
N ARG A 86 10.13 9.51 22.20
CA ARG A 86 11.12 8.43 22.18
C ARG A 86 11.90 8.45 20.88
N SER A 87 13.07 7.81 20.86
CA SER A 87 13.78 7.60 19.61
C SER A 87 12.90 6.87 18.62
N THR A 88 12.98 7.23 17.33
CA THR A 88 12.18 6.64 16.25
C THR A 88 12.17 5.11 16.30
N ARG A 89 13.34 4.48 16.47
CA ARG A 89 13.44 3.00 16.52
C ARG A 89 12.69 2.42 17.73
N THR A 90 12.90 2.98 18.91
CA THR A 90 12.28 2.49 20.16
C THR A 90 10.76 2.62 20.09
N ALA A 91 10.26 3.79 19.64
CA ALA A 91 8.83 4.04 19.53
C ALA A 91 8.16 3.09 18.53
N ILE A 92 8.75 2.92 17.33
CA ILE A 92 8.19 2.05 16.31
C ILE A 92 8.22 0.59 16.75
N ASN A 93 9.30 0.11 17.38
CA ASN A 93 9.36 -1.28 17.85
C ASN A 93 8.33 -1.53 18.96
N ALA A 94 8.18 -0.62 19.94
CA ALA A 94 7.16 -0.72 20.99
C ALA A 94 5.73 -0.70 20.40
N TYR A 95 5.49 0.17 19.40
CA TYR A 95 4.22 0.19 18.69
C TYR A 95 3.94 -1.13 17.95
N LEU A 96 4.93 -1.71 17.28
CA LEU A 96 4.81 -2.99 16.59
C LEU A 96 4.57 -4.16 17.55
N ASP A 97 5.25 -4.13 18.71
CA ASP A 97 5.09 -5.14 19.78
C ASP A 97 3.69 -5.07 20.43
N GLY A 98 3.04 -3.92 20.33
CA GLY A 98 1.73 -3.69 20.94
C GLY A 98 1.80 -3.48 22.45
N PHE A 99 2.98 -3.27 23.01
CA PHE A 99 3.22 -3.00 24.42
C PHE A 99 4.13 -1.78 24.58
N LEU A 100 3.70 -0.83 25.40
CA LEU A 100 4.43 0.38 25.74
C LEU A 100 5.09 0.19 27.12
N PRO A 101 6.40 -0.14 27.19
CA PRO A 101 7.03 -0.56 28.44
C PRO A 101 7.06 0.51 29.51
N GLU A 102 7.29 1.77 29.12
CA GLU A 102 7.42 2.88 30.07
C GLU A 102 6.08 3.27 30.71
N GLU A 103 4.99 3.19 29.94
CA GLU A 103 3.61 3.40 30.41
C GLU A 103 3.02 2.14 31.04
N ASN A 104 3.67 0.97 30.86
CA ASN A 104 3.16 -0.34 31.25
C ASN A 104 1.74 -0.60 30.67
N VAL A 105 1.51 -0.21 29.40
CA VAL A 105 0.23 -0.34 28.72
C VAL A 105 0.34 -1.26 27.50
N ARG A 106 -0.58 -2.20 27.40
CA ARG A 106 -0.79 -3.01 26.21
C ARG A 106 -1.82 -2.33 25.30
N ILE A 107 -1.37 -1.91 24.12
CA ILE A 107 -2.20 -1.22 23.11
C ILE A 107 -2.78 -2.20 22.06
N ARG A 108 -2.27 -3.44 22.05
CA ARG A 108 -2.72 -4.50 21.13
C ARG A 108 -2.39 -5.88 21.69
N ASP A 109 -3.31 -6.84 21.50
CA ASP A 109 -3.15 -8.20 22.02
C ASP A 109 -2.05 -8.99 21.32
N LYS A 110 -1.86 -8.75 20.01
CA LYS A 110 -0.88 -9.44 19.20
C LYS A 110 0.11 -8.47 18.58
N PRO A 111 1.41 -8.79 18.56
CA PRO A 111 2.40 -7.98 17.87
C PRO A 111 2.18 -8.01 16.36
N ILE A 112 2.54 -6.93 15.68
CA ILE A 112 2.66 -6.90 14.23
C ILE A 112 3.97 -7.57 13.86
N GLN A 113 3.89 -8.73 13.22
CA GLN A 113 5.05 -9.50 12.79
C GLN A 113 5.20 -9.40 11.27
N PHE A 114 6.38 -9.03 10.83
CA PHE A 114 6.78 -9.07 9.44
C PHE A 114 7.36 -10.46 9.17
N LEU A 115 6.59 -11.29 8.50
CA LEU A 115 7.06 -12.60 8.07
C LEU A 115 8.08 -12.38 6.93
N ARG A 116 9.17 -13.14 6.93
CA ARG A 116 10.04 -13.21 5.75
C ARG A 116 9.19 -13.69 4.58
N GLY A 117 9.21 -12.94 3.47
CA GLY A 117 8.54 -13.37 2.25
C GLY A 117 8.93 -14.81 1.95
N ARG A 118 7.97 -15.71 1.83
CA ARG A 118 8.26 -17.04 1.32
C ARG A 118 8.72 -16.85 -0.12
N ASN A 119 9.99 -17.19 -0.42
CA ASN A 119 10.36 -17.50 -1.77
C ASN A 119 9.51 -18.73 -2.16
N ARG A 120 8.32 -18.49 -2.72
CA ARG A 120 7.70 -19.52 -3.53
C ARG A 120 8.66 -19.69 -4.70
N GLY A 121 9.34 -20.85 -4.73
CA GLY A 121 9.97 -21.31 -5.97
C GLY A 121 8.92 -21.23 -7.08
N GLU A 122 9.33 -21.31 -8.33
CA GLU A 122 8.47 -21.31 -9.52
C GLU A 122 7.37 -22.39 -9.39
N GLU A 123 6.37 -22.16 -8.51
CA GLU A 123 5.22 -23.03 -8.37
C GLU A 123 4.35 -22.85 -9.61
N VAL A 124 4.11 -23.96 -10.26
CA VAL A 124 3.39 -24.12 -11.51
C VAL A 124 1.90 -23.89 -11.28
N GLY A 125 1.48 -22.61 -11.19
CA GLY A 125 0.06 -22.26 -11.27
C GLY A 125 -0.43 -22.27 -12.72
N THR A 126 -1.73 -22.53 -12.94
CA THR A 126 -2.34 -22.34 -14.26
C THR A 126 -2.53 -20.85 -14.54
N PRO A 127 -2.14 -20.34 -15.73
CA PRO A 127 -2.40 -18.95 -16.08
C PRO A 127 -3.90 -18.65 -16.10
N ILE A 128 -4.32 -17.63 -15.35
CA ILE A 128 -5.69 -17.11 -15.31
C ILE A 128 -5.85 -15.94 -16.27
N LEU A 129 -4.80 -15.11 -16.38
CA LEU A 129 -4.76 -13.93 -17.23
C LEU A 129 -3.48 -13.95 -18.04
N LYS A 130 -3.57 -13.62 -19.34
CA LYS A 130 -2.42 -13.38 -20.22
C LYS A 130 -2.66 -12.12 -21.03
N TRP A 131 -1.59 -11.37 -21.29
CA TRP A 131 -1.63 -10.23 -22.19
C TRP A 131 -0.35 -10.17 -23.03
N GLY A 132 -0.43 -9.51 -24.19
CA GLY A 132 0.70 -9.34 -25.07
C GLY A 132 0.74 -7.96 -25.69
N ASP A 133 1.88 -7.31 -25.51
CA ASP A 133 2.28 -6.08 -26.18
C ASP A 133 1.13 -5.05 -26.26
N ILE A 134 0.48 -4.76 -25.11
CA ILE A 134 -0.61 -3.80 -25.02
C ILE A 134 -0.06 -2.38 -25.24
N GLU A 135 -0.71 -1.65 -26.15
CA GLU A 135 -0.52 -0.21 -26.33
C GLU A 135 -1.84 0.51 -26.12
N LYS A 136 -1.79 1.64 -25.42
CA LYS A 136 -2.96 2.50 -25.18
C LYS A 136 -2.56 3.96 -25.11
N THR A 137 -3.23 4.77 -25.92
CA THR A 137 -3.08 6.23 -25.94
C THR A 137 -4.32 6.89 -25.32
N LEU A 138 -4.12 7.82 -24.41
CA LEU A 138 -5.16 8.60 -23.74
C LEU A 138 -4.78 10.09 -23.77
N GLY A 139 -5.26 10.83 -24.77
CA GLY A 139 -4.81 12.20 -25.03
C GLY A 139 -3.32 12.22 -25.37
N ASP A 140 -2.52 12.94 -24.59
CA ASP A 140 -1.06 13.03 -24.78
C ASP A 140 -0.30 11.88 -24.08
N PHE A 141 -0.96 11.09 -23.24
CA PHE A 141 -0.35 9.98 -22.50
C PHE A 141 -0.35 8.68 -23.32
N SER A 142 0.77 7.96 -23.30
CA SER A 142 0.92 6.63 -23.90
C SER A 142 1.32 5.57 -22.89
N LEU A 143 0.68 4.40 -22.93
CA LEU A 143 1.00 3.22 -22.16
C LEU A 143 1.48 2.11 -23.06
N THR A 144 2.60 1.48 -22.72
CA THR A 144 3.07 0.27 -23.39
C THR A 144 3.36 -0.83 -22.39
N THR A 145 3.07 -2.08 -22.74
CA THR A 145 3.44 -3.23 -21.93
C THR A 145 4.10 -4.29 -22.80
N GLY A 146 5.03 -5.05 -22.22
CA GLY A 146 5.42 -6.33 -22.83
C GLY A 146 4.40 -7.42 -22.54
N LYS A 147 4.73 -8.66 -22.94
CA LYS A 147 3.94 -9.86 -22.62
C LYS A 147 4.00 -10.17 -21.14
N GLY A 148 2.87 -10.59 -20.57
CA GLY A 148 2.79 -10.99 -19.18
C GLY A 148 1.68 -12.00 -18.92
N GLU A 149 1.74 -12.62 -17.76
CA GLU A 149 0.71 -13.56 -17.28
C GLU A 149 0.57 -13.45 -15.77
N VAL A 150 -0.61 -13.79 -15.27
CA VAL A 150 -0.91 -13.97 -13.85
C VAL A 150 -1.44 -15.38 -13.66
N LYS A 151 -0.90 -16.09 -12.67
CA LYS A 151 -1.21 -17.51 -12.40
C LYS A 151 -2.17 -17.64 -11.22
N SER A 152 -2.81 -18.81 -11.11
CA SER A 152 -3.63 -19.17 -9.94
C SER A 152 -2.81 -19.11 -8.65
N ALA A 153 -3.44 -18.70 -7.56
CA ALA A 153 -2.84 -18.48 -6.25
C ALA A 153 -1.68 -17.46 -6.22
N GLU A 154 -1.53 -16.65 -7.28
CA GLU A 154 -0.51 -15.61 -7.38
C GLU A 154 -1.09 -14.23 -7.04
N VAL A 155 -0.35 -13.44 -6.30
CA VAL A 155 -0.61 -12.02 -6.10
C VAL A 155 0.50 -11.20 -6.76
N VAL A 156 0.13 -10.44 -7.78
CA VAL A 156 1.04 -9.54 -8.48
C VAL A 156 0.93 -8.13 -7.90
N GLY A 157 1.99 -7.65 -7.26
CA GLY A 157 2.11 -6.24 -6.89
C GLY A 157 2.34 -5.36 -8.11
N VAL A 158 1.80 -4.15 -8.12
CA VAL A 158 2.02 -3.18 -9.19
C VAL A 158 2.62 -1.92 -8.60
N VAL A 159 3.83 -1.58 -9.02
CA VAL A 159 4.62 -0.45 -8.51
C VAL A 159 5.05 0.49 -9.64
N GLY A 160 5.35 1.73 -9.29
CA GLY A 160 5.87 2.73 -10.23
C GLY A 160 5.40 4.13 -9.88
N PRO A 161 5.92 5.16 -10.58
CA PRO A 161 5.54 6.55 -10.38
C PRO A 161 4.05 6.80 -10.62
N ASN A 162 3.53 7.89 -10.05
CA ASN A 162 2.17 8.34 -10.31
C ASN A 162 1.98 8.75 -11.78
N ALA A 163 0.76 8.56 -12.27
CA ALA A 163 0.37 8.89 -13.65
C ALA A 163 1.15 8.15 -14.76
N THR A 164 1.75 6.98 -14.48
CA THR A 164 2.41 6.11 -15.48
C THR A 164 1.49 5.03 -16.05
N GLY A 165 0.18 5.09 -15.79
CA GLY A 165 -0.80 4.20 -16.43
C GLY A 165 -1.12 2.92 -15.63
N LYS A 166 -0.74 2.81 -14.35
CA LYS A 166 -1.08 1.64 -13.51
C LYS A 166 -2.58 1.34 -13.50
N THR A 167 -3.39 2.33 -13.14
CA THR A 167 -4.86 2.21 -13.15
C THR A 167 -5.42 1.98 -14.57
N THR A 168 -4.79 2.54 -15.60
CA THR A 168 -5.18 2.32 -16.99
C THR A 168 -5.03 0.84 -17.37
N LEU A 169 -3.89 0.22 -17.06
CA LEU A 169 -3.68 -1.20 -17.30
C LEU A 169 -4.71 -2.07 -16.56
N VAL A 170 -4.97 -1.77 -15.27
CA VAL A 170 -5.97 -2.49 -14.49
C VAL A 170 -7.36 -2.36 -15.12
N LYS A 171 -7.74 -1.20 -15.63
CA LYS A 171 -9.02 -1.00 -16.35
C LYS A 171 -9.08 -1.76 -17.69
N ILE A 172 -7.95 -1.86 -18.39
CA ILE A 172 -7.88 -2.70 -19.60
C ILE A 172 -8.07 -4.18 -19.21
N ILE A 173 -7.39 -4.64 -18.17
CA ILE A 173 -7.56 -6.00 -17.64
C ILE A 173 -8.98 -6.24 -17.15
N ALA A 174 -9.61 -5.26 -16.49
CA ALA A 174 -11.00 -5.35 -16.04
C ALA A 174 -12.03 -5.32 -17.20
N GLY A 175 -11.59 -5.06 -18.44
CA GLY A 175 -12.48 -4.93 -19.58
C GLY A 175 -13.29 -3.62 -19.60
N GLU A 176 -12.89 -2.62 -18.82
CA GLU A 176 -13.52 -1.30 -18.82
C GLU A 176 -13.04 -0.41 -19.97
N ILE A 177 -11.83 -0.66 -20.47
CA ILE A 177 -11.18 0.09 -21.56
C ILE A 177 -10.54 -0.92 -22.50
N ASP A 178 -10.77 -0.77 -23.82
CA ASP A 178 -10.09 -1.58 -24.83
C ASP A 178 -8.67 -1.04 -25.08
N PRO A 179 -7.66 -1.91 -25.29
CA PRO A 179 -6.35 -1.51 -25.78
C PRO A 179 -6.45 -1.02 -27.24
N ASP A 180 -5.51 -0.16 -27.66
CA ASP A 180 -5.42 0.29 -29.06
C ASP A 180 -4.69 -0.76 -29.91
N GLU A 181 -3.65 -1.40 -29.33
CA GLU A 181 -2.94 -2.54 -29.91
C GLU A 181 -2.67 -3.60 -28.82
N GLY A 182 -2.33 -4.80 -29.27
CA GLY A 182 -2.09 -5.93 -28.40
C GLY A 182 -3.36 -6.72 -28.08
N TRP A 183 -3.26 -7.56 -27.07
CA TRP A 183 -4.37 -8.44 -26.66
C TRP A 183 -4.32 -8.73 -25.15
N CYS A 184 -5.48 -8.96 -24.61
CA CYS A 184 -5.66 -9.48 -23.25
C CYS A 184 -6.66 -10.64 -23.31
N THR A 185 -6.23 -11.85 -22.93
CA THR A 185 -7.15 -12.98 -22.84
C THR A 185 -7.67 -13.05 -21.41
N MET A 186 -8.96 -12.89 -21.27
CA MET A 186 -9.63 -12.96 -19.99
C MET A 186 -10.93 -13.77 -20.12
N ASP A 187 -10.83 -15.07 -19.85
CA ASP A 187 -12.00 -15.92 -19.63
C ASP A 187 -12.41 -15.94 -18.13
N ALA A 188 -11.88 -14.99 -17.34
CA ALA A 188 -11.99 -14.98 -15.91
C ALA A 188 -12.97 -13.90 -15.43
N LYS A 189 -13.78 -14.23 -14.42
CA LYS A 189 -14.59 -13.22 -13.70
C LYS A 189 -13.68 -12.33 -12.90
N VAL A 190 -13.88 -11.00 -12.98
CA VAL A 190 -13.09 -10.01 -12.27
C VAL A 190 -13.90 -9.38 -11.14
N SER A 191 -13.27 -9.23 -9.98
CA SER A 191 -13.74 -8.37 -8.90
C SER A 191 -12.78 -7.20 -8.76
N TYR A 192 -13.28 -5.97 -8.87
CA TYR A 192 -12.47 -4.76 -8.84
C TYR A 192 -12.83 -3.85 -7.67
N LYS A 193 -11.84 -3.49 -6.87
CA LYS A 193 -11.90 -2.45 -5.86
C LYS A 193 -11.18 -1.20 -6.39
N PRO A 194 -11.91 -0.15 -6.79
CA PRO A 194 -11.29 1.07 -7.32
C PRO A 194 -10.57 1.89 -6.25
N GLN A 195 -9.66 2.77 -6.68
CA GLN A 195 -8.91 3.67 -5.81
C GLN A 195 -9.84 4.53 -4.93
N HIS A 196 -10.82 5.18 -5.55
CA HIS A 196 -11.78 6.01 -4.83
C HIS A 196 -13.09 5.27 -4.62
N VAL A 197 -13.32 4.87 -3.38
CA VAL A 197 -14.59 4.30 -2.97
C VAL A 197 -15.49 5.40 -2.42
N ARG A 198 -16.72 5.45 -2.90
CA ARG A 198 -17.74 6.35 -2.38
C ARG A 198 -18.78 5.55 -1.62
N ALA A 199 -19.16 6.00 -0.45
CA ALA A 199 -20.25 5.42 0.31
C ALA A 199 -21.62 5.85 -0.30
N ASN A 200 -21.90 5.35 -1.52
CA ASN A 200 -23.14 5.69 -2.24
C ASN A 200 -24.30 4.76 -1.85
N PHE A 201 -24.12 3.89 -0.86
CA PHE A 201 -25.12 2.96 -0.40
C PHE A 201 -25.99 3.62 0.69
N GLU A 202 -27.29 3.67 0.46
CA GLU A 202 -28.31 4.16 1.40
C GLU A 202 -28.76 3.02 2.31
N GLY A 203 -28.07 2.83 3.43
CA GLY A 203 -28.36 1.76 4.37
C GLY A 203 -27.21 1.46 5.30
N THR A 204 -27.35 0.40 6.09
CA THR A 204 -26.31 -0.09 6.98
C THR A 204 -25.24 -0.86 6.23
N VAL A 205 -24.05 -1.03 6.85
CA VAL A 205 -22.99 -1.88 6.31
C VAL A 205 -23.46 -3.31 6.12
N GLN A 206 -24.30 -3.81 7.04
CA GLN A 206 -24.91 -5.13 6.91
C GLN A 206 -25.73 -5.27 5.63
N GLU A 207 -26.63 -4.33 5.37
CA GLU A 207 -27.48 -4.33 4.17
C GLU A 207 -26.62 -4.22 2.90
N TRP A 208 -25.55 -3.45 2.95
CA TRP A 208 -24.61 -3.34 1.83
C TRP A 208 -23.89 -4.66 1.56
N LEU A 209 -23.37 -5.31 2.60
CA LEU A 209 -22.75 -6.64 2.48
C LEU A 209 -23.74 -7.69 1.97
N ASP A 210 -24.97 -7.71 2.51
CA ASP A 210 -26.01 -8.65 2.08
C ASP A 210 -26.40 -8.42 0.60
N THR A 211 -26.40 -7.18 0.13
CA THR A 211 -26.68 -6.83 -1.27
C THR A 211 -25.58 -7.25 -2.22
N GLU A 212 -24.30 -7.01 -1.85
CA GLU A 212 -23.15 -7.22 -2.73
C GLU A 212 -22.63 -8.66 -2.74
N ILE A 213 -22.65 -9.33 -1.60
CA ILE A 213 -22.01 -10.65 -1.40
C ILE A 213 -22.93 -11.66 -0.67
N GLY A 214 -24.18 -11.29 -0.41
CA GLY A 214 -25.16 -12.15 0.28
C GLY A 214 -24.69 -12.54 1.68
N GLY A 215 -25.12 -13.70 2.14
CA GLY A 215 -24.74 -14.23 3.47
C GLY A 215 -23.26 -14.66 3.61
N LYS A 216 -22.44 -14.57 2.58
CA LYS A 216 -21.05 -15.04 2.57
C LYS A 216 -20.20 -14.41 3.66
N TRP A 217 -20.42 -13.14 3.97
CA TRP A 217 -19.69 -12.41 5.00
C TRP A 217 -19.85 -12.99 6.42
N ARG A 218 -20.92 -13.78 6.65
CA ARG A 218 -21.19 -14.49 7.92
C ARG A 218 -20.67 -15.91 7.90
N SER A 219 -20.21 -16.46 6.75
CA SER A 219 -19.70 -17.82 6.66
C SER A 219 -18.43 -17.98 7.51
N GLY A 220 -18.28 -19.15 8.18
CA GLY A 220 -17.24 -19.35 9.20
C GLY A 220 -15.82 -19.05 8.73
N GLU A 221 -15.49 -19.44 7.51
CA GLU A 221 -14.17 -19.21 6.92
C GLU A 221 -13.98 -17.74 6.53
N PHE A 222 -14.89 -17.18 5.73
CA PHE A 222 -14.82 -15.80 5.28
C PHE A 222 -14.90 -14.81 6.46
N HIS A 223 -15.77 -15.11 7.43
CA HIS A 223 -15.87 -14.30 8.64
C HIS A 223 -14.52 -14.25 9.38
N THR A 224 -13.86 -15.40 9.54
CA THR A 224 -12.58 -15.46 10.29
C THR A 224 -11.44 -14.80 9.52
N GLN A 225 -11.35 -15.05 8.22
CA GLN A 225 -10.22 -14.59 7.39
C GLN A 225 -10.34 -13.14 6.94
N VAL A 226 -11.56 -12.64 6.73
CA VAL A 226 -11.81 -11.33 6.14
C VAL A 226 -12.60 -10.42 7.09
N THR A 227 -13.87 -10.77 7.39
CA THR A 227 -14.78 -9.85 8.11
C THR A 227 -14.24 -9.46 9.48
N ARG A 228 -13.80 -10.42 10.26
CA ARG A 228 -13.20 -10.21 11.59
C ARG A 228 -11.80 -9.61 11.52
N ALA A 229 -10.99 -10.05 10.57
CA ALA A 229 -9.62 -9.54 10.40
C ALA A 229 -9.63 -8.04 10.07
N LEU A 230 -10.56 -7.61 9.22
CA LEU A 230 -10.76 -6.20 8.84
C LEU A 230 -11.68 -5.44 9.82
N GLN A 231 -12.13 -6.10 10.91
CA GLN A 231 -13.06 -5.55 11.92
C GLN A 231 -14.40 -5.06 11.35
N VAL A 232 -14.81 -5.57 10.19
CA VAL A 232 -16.06 -5.20 9.53
C VAL A 232 -17.27 -5.62 10.38
N ASP A 233 -17.14 -6.70 11.14
CA ASP A 233 -18.14 -7.18 12.11
C ASP A 233 -18.53 -6.15 13.18
N LYS A 234 -17.64 -5.22 13.52
CA LYS A 234 -17.88 -4.16 14.51
C LYS A 234 -18.65 -2.97 13.97
N MET A 235 -18.80 -2.88 12.66
CA MET A 235 -19.41 -1.71 11.99
C MET A 235 -20.66 -2.07 11.19
N VAL A 236 -21.16 -3.29 11.31
CA VAL A 236 -22.32 -3.79 10.54
C VAL A 236 -23.60 -2.95 10.75
N ASP A 237 -23.78 -2.42 11.94
CA ASP A 237 -24.96 -1.59 12.29
C ASP A 237 -24.77 -0.11 11.91
N LEU A 238 -23.57 0.31 11.50
CA LEU A 238 -23.32 1.69 11.09
C LEU A 238 -23.91 1.95 9.71
N HIS A 239 -24.42 3.16 9.51
CA HIS A 239 -24.85 3.62 8.19
C HIS A 239 -23.63 3.83 7.28
N ALA A 240 -23.66 3.31 6.05
CA ALA A 240 -22.51 3.33 5.13
C ALA A 240 -21.93 4.75 4.91
N THR A 241 -22.81 5.76 4.83
CA THR A 241 -22.39 7.17 4.64
C THR A 241 -21.69 7.80 5.85
N LYS A 242 -21.73 7.14 7.02
CA LYS A 242 -21.08 7.62 8.25
C LYS A 242 -19.71 6.97 8.51
N LEU A 243 -19.30 6.06 7.65
CA LEU A 243 -18.00 5.41 7.77
C LEU A 243 -16.87 6.41 7.58
N SER A 244 -15.84 6.31 8.42
CA SER A 244 -14.54 6.96 8.18
C SER A 244 -13.88 6.40 6.92
N GLY A 245 -12.87 7.10 6.37
CA GLY A 245 -12.15 6.62 5.18
C GLY A 245 -11.57 5.22 5.36
N GLY A 246 -10.97 4.93 6.51
CA GLY A 246 -10.41 3.60 6.81
C GLY A 246 -11.47 2.51 6.96
N GLU A 247 -12.61 2.81 7.59
CA GLU A 247 -13.73 1.87 7.71
C GLU A 247 -14.35 1.57 6.35
N LEU A 248 -14.55 2.58 5.53
CA LEU A 248 -15.05 2.43 4.16
C LEU A 248 -14.10 1.58 3.31
N GLN A 249 -12.79 1.77 3.48
CA GLN A 249 -11.77 0.98 2.81
C GLN A 249 -11.83 -0.49 3.23
N ALA A 250 -11.94 -0.78 4.54
CA ALA A 250 -12.06 -2.13 5.07
C ALA A 250 -13.31 -2.85 4.53
N VAL A 251 -14.46 -2.18 4.53
CA VAL A 251 -15.72 -2.72 3.97
C VAL A 251 -15.57 -2.99 2.48
N SER A 252 -14.95 -2.08 1.73
CA SER A 252 -14.75 -2.22 0.28
C SER A 252 -13.83 -3.40 -0.07
N ILE A 253 -12.77 -3.63 0.71
CA ILE A 253 -11.90 -4.79 0.56
C ILE A 253 -12.70 -6.07 0.83
N ALA A 254 -13.50 -6.09 1.91
CA ALA A 254 -14.34 -7.25 2.25
C ALA A 254 -15.37 -7.56 1.16
N ILE A 255 -16.04 -6.54 0.61
CA ILE A 255 -16.96 -6.71 -0.52
C ILE A 255 -16.23 -7.28 -1.75
N CYS A 256 -15.09 -6.70 -2.11
CA CYS A 256 -14.29 -7.18 -3.24
C CYS A 256 -13.91 -8.64 -3.08
N LEU A 257 -13.37 -9.05 -1.92
CA LEU A 257 -13.00 -10.44 -1.62
C LEU A 257 -14.21 -11.38 -1.51
N GLY A 258 -15.38 -10.85 -1.18
CA GLY A 258 -16.61 -11.60 -1.07
C GLY A 258 -17.26 -11.96 -2.41
N LYS A 259 -17.01 -11.19 -3.46
CA LYS A 259 -17.53 -11.47 -4.81
C LYS A 259 -16.93 -12.75 -5.36
N GLU A 260 -17.70 -13.45 -6.17
CA GLU A 260 -17.21 -14.63 -6.87
C GLU A 260 -16.42 -14.20 -8.10
N ALA A 261 -15.10 -14.37 -8.06
CA ALA A 261 -14.19 -13.98 -9.13
C ALA A 261 -13.01 -14.93 -9.24
N ASP A 262 -12.31 -14.89 -10.36
CA ASP A 262 -11.07 -15.63 -10.59
C ASP A 262 -9.86 -14.71 -10.44
N LEU A 263 -10.03 -13.43 -10.79
CA LEU A 263 -9.04 -12.37 -10.64
C LEU A 263 -9.59 -11.23 -9.80
N TYR A 264 -8.84 -10.82 -8.78
CA TYR A 264 -9.16 -9.70 -7.91
C TYR A 264 -8.22 -8.53 -8.17
N LEU A 265 -8.77 -7.38 -8.45
CA LEU A 265 -8.03 -6.16 -8.73
C LEU A 265 -8.22 -5.18 -7.57
N PHE A 266 -7.11 -4.74 -6.97
CA PHE A 266 -7.12 -3.78 -5.88
C PHE A 266 -6.30 -2.55 -6.26
N ASP A 267 -6.95 -1.40 -6.27
CA ASP A 267 -6.29 -0.12 -6.51
C ASP A 267 -6.20 0.64 -5.18
N GLU A 268 -4.97 0.79 -4.66
CA GLU A 268 -4.61 1.39 -3.38
C GLU A 268 -5.44 0.86 -2.18
N PRO A 269 -5.38 -0.46 -1.90
CA PRO A 269 -6.13 -1.02 -0.78
C PRO A 269 -5.62 -0.59 0.59
N SER A 270 -4.37 -0.13 0.73
CA SER A 270 -3.80 0.33 1.99
C SER A 270 -4.16 1.76 2.38
N ALA A 271 -4.73 2.55 1.44
CA ALA A 271 -5.07 3.95 1.67
C ALA A 271 -6.03 4.12 2.86
N HIS A 272 -5.81 5.16 3.68
CA HIS A 272 -6.58 5.48 4.90
C HIS A 272 -6.56 4.43 6.01
N LEU A 273 -5.85 3.31 5.84
CA LEU A 273 -5.70 2.29 6.88
C LEU A 273 -4.52 2.64 7.80
N ASP A 274 -4.71 2.48 9.10
CA ASP A 274 -3.59 2.49 10.04
C ASP A 274 -2.66 1.28 9.83
N ALA A 275 -1.46 1.31 10.40
CA ALA A 275 -0.46 0.28 10.19
C ALA A 275 -0.97 -1.14 10.52
N ASN A 276 -1.82 -1.30 11.54
CA ASN A 276 -2.39 -2.61 11.88
C ASN A 276 -3.43 -3.07 10.85
N ALA A 277 -4.34 -2.19 10.47
CA ALA A 277 -5.37 -2.48 9.48
C ALA A 277 -4.75 -2.79 8.10
N ARG A 278 -3.65 -2.10 7.71
CA ARG A 278 -2.87 -2.42 6.49
C ARG A 278 -2.35 -3.85 6.51
N MET A 279 -1.75 -4.26 7.64
CA MET A 279 -1.21 -5.61 7.79
C MET A 279 -2.30 -6.69 7.72
N GLU A 280 -3.43 -6.47 8.38
CA GLU A 280 -4.54 -7.42 8.35
C GLU A 280 -5.20 -7.45 6.96
N ALA A 281 -5.31 -6.33 6.26
CA ALA A 281 -5.79 -6.27 4.87
C ALA A 281 -4.87 -7.06 3.93
N ALA A 282 -3.53 -6.86 4.01
CA ALA A 282 -2.57 -7.62 3.22
C ALA A 282 -2.69 -9.13 3.46
N LYS A 283 -2.79 -9.53 4.75
CA LYS A 283 -2.97 -10.94 5.12
C LYS A 283 -4.31 -11.50 4.66
N ALA A 284 -5.40 -10.73 4.75
CA ALA A 284 -6.73 -11.17 4.31
C ALA A 284 -6.75 -11.41 2.79
N ILE A 285 -6.21 -10.47 2.00
CA ILE A 285 -6.07 -10.64 0.54
C ILE A 285 -5.26 -11.90 0.24
N ARG A 286 -4.05 -12.00 0.80
CA ARG A 286 -3.16 -13.13 0.52
C ARG A 286 -3.79 -14.48 0.86
N ARG A 287 -4.34 -14.64 2.08
CA ARG A 287 -4.98 -15.87 2.52
C ARG A 287 -6.17 -16.25 1.64
N THR A 288 -6.98 -15.28 1.24
CA THR A 288 -8.12 -15.53 0.35
C THR A 288 -7.66 -16.05 -1.01
N MET A 289 -6.57 -15.49 -1.57
CA MET A 289 -6.01 -15.98 -2.84
C MET A 289 -5.43 -17.37 -2.71
N GLU A 290 -4.67 -17.64 -1.65
CA GLU A 290 -4.08 -18.96 -1.37
C GLU A 290 -5.15 -20.04 -1.13
N SER A 291 -6.15 -19.76 -0.26
CA SER A 291 -7.17 -20.74 0.10
C SER A 291 -8.10 -21.12 -1.04
N ASN A 292 -8.37 -20.17 -1.95
CA ASN A 292 -9.33 -20.37 -3.04
C ASN A 292 -8.66 -20.62 -4.40
N GLU A 293 -7.32 -20.68 -4.46
CA GLU A 293 -6.53 -20.79 -5.70
C GLU A 293 -6.87 -19.70 -6.72
N LYS A 294 -7.16 -18.47 -6.23
CA LYS A 294 -7.48 -17.30 -7.05
C LYS A 294 -6.27 -16.42 -7.22
N ALA A 295 -6.35 -15.47 -8.15
CA ALA A 295 -5.28 -14.50 -8.41
C ALA A 295 -5.68 -13.09 -7.99
N ALA A 296 -4.67 -12.26 -7.70
CA ALA A 296 -4.89 -10.84 -7.50
C ALA A 296 -3.82 -9.98 -8.16
N MET A 297 -4.20 -8.75 -8.54
CA MET A 297 -3.27 -7.66 -8.84
C MET A 297 -3.52 -6.53 -7.86
N VAL A 298 -2.47 -6.03 -7.24
CA VAL A 298 -2.52 -5.04 -6.17
C VAL A 298 -1.65 -3.85 -6.52
N ILE A 299 -2.27 -2.73 -6.85
CA ILE A 299 -1.58 -1.44 -6.99
C ILE A 299 -1.50 -0.83 -5.60
N ASP A 300 -0.30 -0.54 -5.12
CA ASP A 300 -0.14 0.18 -3.87
C ASP A 300 1.19 0.95 -3.83
N HIS A 301 1.24 2.00 -3.01
CA HIS A 301 2.45 2.78 -2.75
C HIS A 301 3.14 2.38 -1.44
N ASP A 302 2.48 1.55 -0.63
CA ASP A 302 3.04 1.04 0.61
C ASP A 302 3.91 -0.19 0.35
N THR A 303 5.23 0.00 0.43
CA THR A 303 6.23 -1.07 0.22
C THR A 303 6.06 -2.22 1.22
N TYR A 304 5.60 -1.93 2.45
CA TYR A 304 5.32 -2.97 3.45
C TYR A 304 4.13 -3.83 3.07
N PHE A 305 3.07 -3.17 2.62
CA PHE A 305 1.87 -3.85 2.17
C PHE A 305 2.21 -4.79 1.03
N LEU A 306 2.94 -4.30 0.04
CA LEU A 306 3.35 -5.08 -1.13
C LEU A 306 4.33 -6.22 -0.78
N ASP A 307 5.28 -6.01 0.14
CA ASP A 307 6.20 -7.06 0.61
C ASP A 307 5.46 -8.26 1.23
N ILE A 308 4.29 -8.01 1.85
CA ILE A 308 3.50 -9.06 2.49
C ILE A 308 2.55 -9.73 1.51
N VAL A 309 1.89 -8.94 0.66
CA VAL A 309 0.81 -9.45 -0.16
C VAL A 309 1.30 -10.09 -1.46
N SER A 310 2.43 -9.64 -2.03
CA SER A 310 2.84 -9.98 -3.39
C SER A 310 3.80 -11.17 -3.46
N ASP A 311 3.65 -11.97 -4.51
CA ASP A 311 4.58 -13.04 -4.92
C ASP A 311 5.52 -12.55 -6.03
N SER A 312 4.99 -11.71 -6.93
CA SER A 312 5.71 -11.08 -8.04
C SER A 312 5.30 -9.61 -8.18
N VAL A 313 6.03 -8.86 -8.98
CA VAL A 313 5.81 -7.42 -9.15
C VAL A 313 5.85 -7.01 -10.61
N LEU A 314 4.85 -6.24 -11.03
CA LEU A 314 4.82 -5.52 -12.30
C LEU A 314 5.32 -4.10 -12.06
N VAL A 315 6.41 -3.72 -12.73
CA VAL A 315 7.08 -2.43 -12.51
C VAL A 315 6.73 -1.47 -13.65
N PHE A 316 6.19 -0.31 -13.27
CA PHE A 316 5.95 0.78 -14.19
C PHE A 316 7.12 1.76 -14.14
N GLN A 317 7.62 2.11 -15.32
CA GLN A 317 8.65 3.13 -15.55
C GLN A 317 8.08 4.17 -16.53
N GLY A 318 8.66 5.36 -16.54
CA GLY A 318 8.28 6.43 -17.46
C GLY A 318 8.09 7.76 -16.76
N GLU A 319 7.61 8.74 -17.51
CA GLU A 319 7.33 10.10 -17.03
C GLU A 319 5.82 10.28 -16.86
N GLY A 320 5.41 10.62 -15.62
CA GLY A 320 4.00 10.74 -15.28
C GLY A 320 3.27 11.76 -16.15
N GLY A 321 2.19 11.31 -16.81
CA GLY A 321 1.37 12.14 -17.70
C GLY A 321 1.83 12.19 -19.16
N ASP A 322 3.02 11.65 -19.48
CA ASP A 322 3.55 11.57 -20.85
C ASP A 322 3.58 10.12 -21.34
N HIS A 323 4.39 9.30 -20.72
CA HIS A 323 4.46 7.89 -21.12
C HIS A 323 4.67 6.96 -19.91
N GLY A 324 4.17 5.74 -20.05
CA GLY A 324 4.38 4.67 -19.10
C GLY A 324 4.69 3.35 -19.77
N LYS A 325 5.63 2.59 -19.21
CA LYS A 325 5.99 1.26 -19.66
C LYS A 325 5.91 0.27 -18.52
N ALA A 326 5.12 -0.79 -18.68
CA ALA A 326 5.03 -1.87 -17.71
C ALA A 326 6.01 -3.00 -18.05
N ILE A 327 6.79 -3.44 -17.07
CA ILE A 327 7.81 -4.49 -17.17
C ILE A 327 7.51 -5.60 -16.17
N GLY A 328 7.44 -6.82 -16.62
CA GLY A 328 7.18 -8.00 -15.78
C GLY A 328 5.88 -8.72 -16.15
N PRO A 329 5.30 -9.50 -15.20
CA PRO A 329 5.69 -9.65 -13.79
C PRO A 329 7.10 -10.22 -13.57
N LEU A 330 7.81 -9.67 -12.60
CA LEU A 330 9.13 -10.13 -12.17
C LEU A 330 9.02 -10.73 -10.75
N SER A 331 9.93 -11.62 -10.37
CA SER A 331 9.97 -12.06 -8.96
C SER A 331 10.07 -10.84 -8.03
N LEU A 332 9.46 -10.92 -6.84
CA LEU A 332 9.35 -9.79 -5.89
C LEU A 332 10.71 -9.08 -5.68
N ARG A 333 11.79 -9.85 -5.45
CA ARG A 333 13.13 -9.28 -5.26
C ARG A 333 13.61 -8.52 -6.50
N LYS A 334 13.51 -9.11 -7.70
CA LYS A 334 13.96 -8.47 -8.95
C LYS A 334 13.16 -7.23 -9.28
N GLY A 335 11.83 -7.31 -9.18
CA GLY A 335 10.95 -6.18 -9.47
C GLY A 335 11.13 -5.04 -8.48
N MET A 336 11.21 -5.33 -7.18
CA MET A 336 11.46 -4.31 -6.17
C MET A 336 12.85 -3.69 -6.30
N ASN A 337 13.90 -4.47 -6.64
CA ASN A 337 15.22 -3.90 -6.91
C ASN A 337 15.18 -2.95 -8.11
N LEU A 338 14.50 -3.32 -9.20
CA LEU A 338 14.35 -2.47 -10.38
C LEU A 338 13.63 -1.15 -9.99
N PHE A 339 12.49 -1.25 -9.31
CA PHE A 339 11.70 -0.09 -8.89
C PHE A 339 12.47 0.84 -7.95
N LEU A 340 13.14 0.29 -6.94
CA LEU A 340 13.87 1.08 -5.95
C LEU A 340 15.19 1.64 -6.49
N SER A 341 15.81 0.99 -7.47
CA SER A 341 16.99 1.54 -8.15
C SER A 341 16.64 2.78 -8.95
N ASP A 342 15.50 2.80 -9.63
CA ASP A 342 15.02 3.98 -10.35
C ASP A 342 14.71 5.14 -9.38
N ALA A 343 14.19 4.83 -8.19
CA ALA A 343 13.90 5.80 -7.14
C ALA A 343 15.14 6.24 -6.34
N ASP A 344 16.29 5.62 -6.54
CA ASP A 344 17.54 5.80 -5.77
C ASP A 344 17.35 5.64 -4.25
N VAL A 345 16.45 4.72 -3.84
CA VAL A 345 16.09 4.45 -2.45
C VAL A 345 16.44 3.02 -2.08
N THR A 346 17.16 2.83 -0.98
CA THR A 346 17.54 1.49 -0.50
C THR A 346 16.77 1.10 0.74
N PHE A 347 16.34 -0.17 0.79
CA PHE A 347 15.64 -0.77 1.91
C PHE A 347 16.48 -1.88 2.56
N ARG A 348 16.43 -1.96 3.87
CA ARG A 348 17.00 -3.05 4.67
C ARG A 348 15.95 -3.63 5.61
N ARG A 349 16.18 -4.84 6.14
CA ARG A 349 15.37 -5.37 7.24
C ARG A 349 15.90 -4.93 8.60
N ASP A 350 15.02 -4.56 9.50
CA ASP A 350 15.36 -4.34 10.91
C ASP A 350 15.69 -5.68 11.57
N ILE A 351 16.72 -5.70 12.41
CA ILE A 351 17.23 -6.94 13.01
C ILE A 351 16.22 -7.54 14.00
N GLU A 352 15.48 -6.71 14.73
CA GLU A 352 14.57 -7.15 15.79
C GLU A 352 13.16 -7.44 15.27
N SER A 353 12.58 -6.47 14.55
CA SER A 353 11.20 -6.55 14.07
C SER A 353 11.06 -7.17 12.68
N HIS A 354 12.16 -7.41 11.97
CA HIS A 354 12.23 -7.86 10.57
C HIS A 354 11.47 -6.96 9.58
N ARG A 355 11.03 -5.77 10.02
CA ARG A 355 10.35 -4.82 9.17
C ARG A 355 11.29 -4.23 8.12
N PRO A 356 10.78 -3.90 6.94
CA PRO A 356 11.50 -3.08 5.99
C PRO A 356 11.83 -1.70 6.59
N ARG A 357 13.01 -1.17 6.32
CA ARG A 357 13.42 0.18 6.71
C ARG A 357 14.12 0.87 5.56
N ILE A 358 13.78 2.12 5.31
CA ILE A 358 14.52 2.97 4.38
C ILE A 358 15.87 3.32 5.01
N ASN A 359 16.94 3.20 4.26
CA ASN A 359 18.24 3.71 4.67
C ASN A 359 18.25 5.25 4.56
N LYS A 360 18.86 5.90 5.55
CA LYS A 360 19.08 7.35 5.42
C LYS A 360 19.96 7.62 4.19
N PRO A 361 19.57 8.55 3.32
CA PRO A 361 20.34 8.88 2.13
C PRO A 361 21.82 9.16 2.45
N SER A 362 22.73 8.65 1.64
CA SER A 362 24.18 8.77 1.80
C SER A 362 24.76 8.12 3.07
N SER A 363 23.98 7.32 3.80
CA SER A 363 24.52 6.53 4.92
C SER A 363 25.46 5.43 4.40
N ARG A 364 26.26 4.86 5.31
CA ARG A 364 27.18 3.75 4.94
C ARG A 364 26.43 2.60 4.26
N LYS A 365 25.31 2.15 4.85
CA LYS A 365 24.50 1.05 4.30
C LYS A 365 23.86 1.40 2.96
N ASP A 366 23.37 2.64 2.80
CA ASP A 366 22.81 3.12 1.55
C ASP A 366 23.86 3.04 0.42
N ARG A 367 25.07 3.52 0.68
CA ARG A 367 26.17 3.44 -0.30
C ARG A 367 26.61 2.01 -0.61
N GLU A 368 26.70 1.14 0.41
CA GLU A 368 27.03 -0.27 0.24
C GLU A 368 26.00 -0.98 -0.65
N GLN A 369 24.70 -0.80 -0.38
CA GLN A 369 23.64 -1.42 -1.18
C GLN A 369 23.56 -0.87 -2.62
N LYS A 370 23.72 0.44 -2.81
CA LYS A 370 23.78 1.05 -4.14
C LYS A 370 24.98 0.52 -4.95
N SER A 371 26.14 0.37 -4.32
CA SER A 371 27.33 -0.15 -4.99
C SER A 371 27.22 -1.63 -5.39
N SER A 372 26.44 -2.42 -4.64
CA SER A 372 26.18 -3.84 -4.97
C SER A 372 24.98 -4.04 -5.90
N GLY A 373 24.19 -3.00 -6.19
CA GLY A 373 22.93 -3.09 -6.95
C GLY A 373 21.78 -3.76 -6.19
N GLU A 374 21.90 -3.92 -4.86
CA GLU A 374 20.92 -4.57 -4.00
C GLU A 374 20.10 -3.52 -3.23
N TYR A 375 19.10 -2.92 -3.88
CA TYR A 375 18.29 -1.86 -3.30
C TYR A 375 17.22 -2.38 -2.34
N PHE A 376 16.79 -3.65 -2.52
CA PHE A 376 15.76 -4.29 -1.72
C PHE A 376 16.32 -5.46 -0.93
N TYR A 377 16.57 -5.24 0.36
CA TYR A 377 17.13 -6.19 1.33
C TYR A 377 18.43 -6.89 0.89
N SER A 378 19.55 -6.38 1.31
CA SER A 378 20.75 -7.22 1.47
C SER A 378 20.54 -8.06 2.74
N ASP A 379 20.65 -9.36 2.62
CA ASP A 379 20.70 -10.30 3.75
C ASP A 379 21.88 -9.98 4.68
#